data_5be213e9640dcaedcd9267b3779a31cf
#
_entry.id   5be213e9640dcaedcd9267b3779a31cf
#
_cell.length_a   1.000
_cell.length_b   1.000
_cell.length_c   1.000
_cell.angle_alpha   90.00
_cell.angle_beta   90.00
_cell.angle_gamma   90.00
#
_symmetry.space_group_name_H-M   'P 1'
#
loop_
_entity.id
_entity.type
_entity.pdbx_description
1 polymer ?
#
loop_
_entity_poly.entity_id
_entity_poly.type
_entity_poly.pdbx_seq_one_letter_code
_entity_poly.pdbx_strand_id
1 'polypeptide(L)'
;MLKYTYKYRYKYLLGLVFLVVVDIVQLIPPKIIGFLTDSISKGTATPNLLLKYIGYIIVIAIVVSFSRFVWRVLIFGTSRLVEYDMRSKLFRHLQKMSLNFYNKTKTGDLMSRATNDLNAVRMALGPGIIMITDSLVLTITTLSVMFSINVKLTLLCIIPLPFIALLAIKFGSKIQGRFTKVQEAFSKLTDMIQENFSGIRVVKSFVQEEKEYEKFMNENQNNFDQNMKLVKVWGLMFPLVELIASLSYVILIGIGGTFVVYGHISLGDFMSFNIYLGNLIWPMMAIGWVVNMLQRGAASLDRIEEVLYHDIEIYDKDIDENATLDGDILINNLTFSYPNSKVPAISDINLKLKKGQTLGIIGRTGSGKSTLVNLLLHLYNVEDGKIFINGYDINRIPLKTLREGIGFVPQEAFLFSTTVAEN
;
A
#
# COMPACT_ATOMS: atom_id res chain seq x y z
N MET A 1 -6.51 9.48 5.25
CA MET A 1 -5.07 9.71 4.91
C MET A 1 -4.48 10.95 5.61
N LEU A 2 -5.06 12.14 5.49
CA LEU A 2 -4.52 13.38 6.08
C LEU A 2 -4.27 13.31 7.60
N LYS A 3 -5.11 12.59 8.36
CA LYS A 3 -4.94 12.40 9.81
C LYS A 3 -3.57 11.79 10.17
N TYR A 4 -3.08 10.85 9.36
CA TYR A 4 -1.80 10.16 9.62
C TYR A 4 -0.57 10.96 9.16
N THR A 5 -0.75 11.88 8.21
CA THR A 5 0.33 12.76 7.74
C THR A 5 0.49 14.02 8.60
N TYR A 6 -0.54 14.41 9.35
CA TYR A 6 -0.56 15.66 10.13
C TYR A 6 0.59 15.79 11.12
N LYS A 7 0.97 14.67 11.79
CA LYS A 7 2.14 14.58 12.69
C LYS A 7 3.44 15.01 12.01
N TYR A 8 3.54 14.76 10.70
CA TYR A 8 4.75 14.96 9.90
C TYR A 8 4.62 16.10 8.88
N ARG A 9 3.62 16.97 9.04
CA ARG A 9 3.27 18.04 8.07
C ARG A 9 4.45 18.93 7.67
N TYR A 10 5.34 19.29 8.59
CA TYR A 10 6.50 20.14 8.30
C TYR A 10 7.53 19.43 7.40
N LYS A 11 7.75 18.13 7.59
CA LYS A 11 8.65 17.34 6.74
C LYS A 11 8.09 17.21 5.32
N TYR A 12 6.77 16.97 5.19
CA TYR A 12 6.11 16.98 3.88
C TYR A 12 6.19 18.35 3.22
N LEU A 13 5.84 19.41 3.95
CA LEU A 13 5.87 20.78 3.42
C LEU A 13 7.26 21.15 2.92
N LEU A 14 8.29 20.91 3.71
CA LEU A 14 9.68 21.17 3.31
C LEU A 14 10.07 20.33 2.09
N GLY A 15 9.72 19.05 2.06
CA GLY A 15 9.95 18.19 0.90
C GLY A 15 9.25 18.67 -0.37
N LEU A 16 7.99 19.12 -0.26
CA LEU A 16 7.23 19.71 -1.37
C LEU A 16 7.85 21.02 -1.86
N VAL A 17 8.33 21.88 -0.95
CA VAL A 17 9.04 23.11 -1.34
C VAL A 17 10.28 22.78 -2.17
N PHE A 18 11.11 21.82 -1.75
CA PHE A 18 12.29 21.42 -2.53
C PHE A 18 11.91 20.79 -3.88
N LEU A 19 10.80 20.07 -3.96
CA LEU A 19 10.28 19.52 -5.22
C LEU A 19 9.89 20.65 -6.18
N VAL A 20 9.10 21.62 -5.69
CA VAL A 20 8.70 22.81 -6.48
C VAL A 20 9.92 23.59 -6.96
N VAL A 21 10.94 23.76 -6.10
CA VAL A 21 12.21 24.40 -6.49
C VAL A 21 12.88 23.63 -7.64
N VAL A 22 12.92 22.30 -7.60
CA VAL A 22 13.46 21.48 -8.69
C VAL A 22 12.68 21.72 -9.98
N ASP A 23 11.35 21.69 -9.94
CA ASP A 23 10.51 21.85 -11.12
C ASP A 23 10.66 23.22 -11.78
N ILE A 24 10.80 24.27 -10.97
CA ILE A 24 11.02 25.63 -11.47
C ILE A 24 12.44 25.78 -12.03
N VAL A 25 13.47 25.34 -11.30
CA VAL A 25 14.88 25.52 -11.68
C VAL A 25 15.22 24.71 -12.92
N GLN A 26 14.63 23.53 -13.12
CA GLN A 26 14.88 22.72 -14.32
C GLN A 26 14.26 23.31 -15.61
N LEU A 27 13.45 24.40 -15.55
CA LEU A 27 13.01 25.14 -16.73
C LEU A 27 14.05 26.16 -17.25
N ILE A 28 15.08 26.46 -16.46
CA ILE A 28 16.12 27.42 -16.83
C ILE A 28 17.06 26.88 -17.92
N PRO A 29 17.57 25.63 -17.88
CA PRO A 29 18.46 25.09 -18.91
C PRO A 29 17.90 25.17 -20.33
N PRO A 30 16.62 24.82 -20.64
CA PRO A 30 16.07 25.01 -21.98
C PRO A 30 16.13 26.47 -22.45
N LYS A 31 15.88 27.43 -21.55
CA LYS A 31 15.97 28.85 -21.87
C LYS A 31 17.42 29.30 -22.18
N ILE A 32 18.38 28.75 -21.43
CA ILE A 32 19.82 29.00 -21.70
C ILE A 32 20.20 28.42 -23.07
N ILE A 33 19.78 27.21 -23.39
CA ILE A 33 20.03 26.56 -24.69
C ILE A 33 19.45 27.44 -25.82
N GLY A 34 18.22 27.93 -25.65
CA GLY A 34 17.62 28.85 -26.60
C GLY A 34 18.44 30.13 -26.81
N PHE A 35 18.85 30.79 -25.72
CA PHE A 35 19.71 31.97 -25.80
C PHE A 35 21.04 31.70 -26.52
N LEU A 36 21.69 30.57 -26.23
CA LEU A 36 22.92 30.18 -26.90
C LEU A 36 22.70 29.91 -28.40
N THR A 37 21.59 29.25 -28.74
CA THR A 37 21.19 29.01 -30.14
C THR A 37 21.03 30.33 -30.90
N ASP A 38 20.36 31.31 -30.33
CA ASP A 38 20.20 32.63 -30.92
C ASP A 38 21.54 33.37 -31.06
N SER A 39 22.43 33.28 -30.06
CA SER A 39 23.74 33.90 -30.10
C SER A 39 24.64 33.30 -31.18
N ILE A 40 24.56 31.96 -31.37
CA ILE A 40 25.29 31.28 -32.46
C ILE A 40 24.71 31.67 -33.81
N SER A 41 23.39 31.67 -33.97
CA SER A 41 22.70 32.03 -35.21
C SER A 41 23.01 33.47 -35.66
N LYS A 42 23.14 34.39 -34.70
CA LYS A 42 23.47 35.80 -34.95
C LYS A 42 24.97 36.09 -35.08
N GLY A 43 25.83 35.07 -34.94
CA GLY A 43 27.28 35.22 -34.99
C GLY A 43 27.88 36.02 -33.80
N THR A 44 27.13 36.19 -32.72
CA THR A 44 27.56 36.91 -31.50
C THR A 44 28.16 35.98 -30.44
N ALA A 45 28.14 34.65 -30.68
CA ALA A 45 28.69 33.68 -29.74
C ALA A 45 30.22 33.79 -29.67
N THR A 46 30.74 33.89 -28.44
CA THR A 46 32.17 33.84 -28.15
C THR A 46 32.46 32.61 -27.27
N PRO A 47 33.69 32.05 -27.32
CA PRO A 47 34.07 30.95 -26.46
C PRO A 47 33.83 31.24 -24.96
N ASN A 48 34.12 32.47 -24.53
CA ASN A 48 33.90 32.92 -23.16
C ASN A 48 32.41 32.94 -22.77
N LEU A 49 31.53 33.32 -23.70
CA LEU A 49 30.08 33.30 -23.50
C LEU A 49 29.61 31.86 -23.31
N LEU A 50 30.05 30.93 -24.15
CA LEU A 50 29.71 29.51 -24.05
C LEU A 50 30.17 28.92 -22.73
N LEU A 51 31.43 29.16 -22.33
CA LEU A 51 31.97 28.70 -21.05
C LEU A 51 31.17 29.23 -19.86
N LYS A 52 30.77 30.50 -19.89
CA LYS A 52 29.93 31.11 -18.83
C LYS A 52 28.59 30.40 -18.67
N TYR A 53 27.87 30.12 -19.75
CA TYR A 53 26.56 29.47 -19.70
C TYR A 53 26.66 27.99 -19.40
N ILE A 54 27.74 27.30 -19.82
CA ILE A 54 28.05 25.93 -19.38
C ILE A 54 28.24 25.92 -17.85
N GLY A 55 28.96 26.90 -17.30
CA GLY A 55 29.08 27.06 -15.84
C GLY A 55 27.74 27.23 -15.14
N TYR A 56 26.84 28.04 -15.70
CA TYR A 56 25.48 28.16 -15.14
C TYR A 56 24.70 26.84 -15.16
N ILE A 57 24.75 26.08 -16.25
CA ILE A 57 24.09 24.79 -16.36
C ILE A 57 24.64 23.81 -15.31
N ILE A 58 25.97 23.81 -15.09
CA ILE A 58 26.60 22.95 -14.05
C ILE A 58 26.10 23.34 -12.66
N VAL A 59 26.07 24.64 -12.34
CA VAL A 59 25.55 25.11 -11.04
C VAL A 59 24.08 24.71 -10.86
N ILE A 60 23.26 24.89 -11.88
CA ILE A 60 21.86 24.48 -11.89
C ILE A 60 21.74 22.96 -11.66
N ALA A 61 22.55 22.15 -12.34
CA ALA A 61 22.56 20.70 -12.19
C ALA A 61 22.91 20.29 -10.74
N ILE A 62 23.85 20.96 -10.10
CA ILE A 62 24.22 20.71 -8.68
C ILE A 62 23.03 21.06 -7.76
N VAL A 63 22.42 22.26 -7.95
CA VAL A 63 21.27 22.70 -7.15
C VAL A 63 20.08 21.74 -7.29
N VAL A 64 19.78 21.35 -8.53
CA VAL A 64 18.70 20.38 -8.82
C VAL A 64 19.00 19.02 -8.20
N SER A 65 20.23 18.52 -8.31
CA SER A 65 20.63 17.22 -7.74
C SER A 65 20.55 17.23 -6.22
N PHE A 66 21.05 18.28 -5.57
CA PHE A 66 20.94 18.45 -4.13
C PHE A 66 19.48 18.54 -3.67
N SER A 67 18.68 19.37 -4.32
CA SER A 67 17.26 19.54 -3.99
C SER A 67 16.48 18.23 -4.21
N ARG A 68 16.79 17.47 -5.27
CA ARG A 68 16.23 16.13 -5.52
C ARG A 68 16.59 15.14 -4.41
N PHE A 69 17.79 15.16 -3.92
CA PHE A 69 18.19 14.32 -2.77
C PHE A 69 17.38 14.69 -1.53
N VAL A 70 17.30 15.98 -1.21
CA VAL A 70 16.61 16.48 -0.01
C VAL A 70 15.12 16.11 -0.03
N TRP A 71 14.38 16.41 -1.10
CA TRP A 71 12.96 16.10 -1.13
C TRP A 71 12.69 14.58 -1.12
N ARG A 72 13.57 13.79 -1.78
CA ARG A 72 13.44 12.32 -1.73
C ARG A 72 13.58 11.79 -0.32
N VAL A 73 14.61 12.20 0.41
CA VAL A 73 14.82 11.79 1.80
C VAL A 73 13.65 12.24 2.68
N LEU A 74 13.18 13.47 2.51
CA LEU A 74 12.08 14.02 3.30
C LEU A 74 10.75 13.29 3.03
N ILE A 75 10.32 13.17 1.77
CA ILE A 75 8.99 12.62 1.46
C ILE A 75 8.97 11.10 1.60
N PHE A 76 9.94 10.38 1.01
CA PHE A 76 10.01 8.92 1.17
C PHE A 76 10.30 8.53 2.62
N GLY A 77 11.21 9.22 3.31
CA GLY A 77 11.47 9.00 4.73
C GLY A 77 10.23 9.21 5.58
N THR A 78 9.47 10.28 5.31
CA THR A 78 8.22 10.56 6.05
C THR A 78 7.15 9.51 5.77
N SER A 79 6.99 9.05 4.52
CA SER A 79 6.04 7.98 4.21
C SER A 79 6.37 6.67 4.94
N ARG A 80 7.67 6.37 5.15
CA ARG A 80 8.13 5.23 5.97
C ARG A 80 7.84 5.42 7.45
N LEU A 81 7.97 6.65 7.97
CA LEU A 81 7.60 6.94 9.36
C LEU A 81 6.10 6.76 9.60
N VAL A 82 5.25 7.18 8.65
CA VAL A 82 3.80 6.93 8.71
C VAL A 82 3.51 5.44 8.69
N GLU A 83 4.14 4.68 7.81
CA GLU A 83 4.02 3.21 7.75
C GLU A 83 4.41 2.56 9.07
N TYR A 84 5.53 2.97 9.67
CA TYR A 84 5.99 2.49 10.98
C TYR A 84 4.98 2.78 12.10
N ASP A 85 4.47 4.01 12.18
CA ASP A 85 3.49 4.40 13.19
C ASP A 85 2.18 3.60 13.04
N MET A 86 1.71 3.43 11.80
CA MET A 86 0.49 2.67 11.50
C MET A 86 0.66 1.19 11.83
N ARG A 87 1.79 0.58 11.46
CA ARG A 87 2.09 -0.83 11.77
C ARG A 87 2.15 -1.05 13.27
N SER A 88 2.83 -0.18 14.00
CA SER A 88 2.92 -0.26 15.47
C SER A 88 1.55 -0.10 16.13
N LYS A 89 0.71 0.82 15.64
CA LYS A 89 -0.65 1.01 16.14
C LYS A 89 -1.53 -0.21 15.85
N LEU A 90 -1.47 -0.74 14.62
CA LEU A 90 -2.22 -1.93 14.22
C LEU A 90 -1.83 -3.15 15.06
N PHE A 91 -0.54 -3.41 15.21
CA PHE A 91 -0.04 -4.53 16.01
C PHE A 91 -0.48 -4.43 17.47
N ARG A 92 -0.32 -3.23 18.09
CA ARG A 92 -0.77 -3.01 19.47
C ARG A 92 -2.28 -3.20 19.64
N HIS A 93 -3.05 -2.81 18.64
CA HIS A 93 -4.51 -2.98 18.67
C HIS A 93 -4.89 -4.46 18.52
N LEU A 94 -4.27 -5.17 17.58
CA LEU A 94 -4.47 -6.61 17.40
C LEU A 94 -4.17 -7.38 18.68
N GLN A 95 -3.11 -7.08 19.41
CA GLN A 95 -2.80 -7.75 20.69
C GLN A 95 -3.89 -7.57 21.78
N LYS A 96 -4.77 -6.59 21.63
CA LYS A 96 -5.89 -6.36 22.55
C LYS A 96 -7.20 -7.01 22.10
N MET A 97 -7.23 -7.59 20.89
CA MET A 97 -8.44 -8.23 20.36
C MET A 97 -8.74 -9.54 21.13
N SER A 98 -10.04 -9.83 21.27
CA SER A 98 -10.54 -11.06 21.87
C SER A 98 -10.30 -12.28 20.98
N LEU A 99 -10.37 -13.48 21.57
CA LEU A 99 -10.36 -14.72 20.79
C LEU A 99 -11.52 -14.80 19.79
N ASN A 100 -12.66 -14.19 20.10
CA ASN A 100 -13.80 -14.11 19.20
C ASN A 100 -13.46 -13.42 17.88
N PHE A 101 -12.67 -12.34 17.93
CA PHE A 101 -12.16 -11.66 16.73
C PHE A 101 -11.27 -12.59 15.89
N TYR A 102 -10.33 -13.30 16.52
CA TYR A 102 -9.41 -14.22 15.82
C TYR A 102 -10.11 -15.45 15.26
N ASN A 103 -11.18 -15.95 15.91
CA ASN A 103 -11.98 -17.03 15.38
C ASN A 103 -12.77 -16.67 14.13
N LYS A 104 -13.09 -15.38 13.94
CA LYS A 104 -13.82 -14.85 12.78
C LYS A 104 -12.91 -14.37 11.66
N THR A 105 -11.68 -14.00 11.99
CA THR A 105 -10.74 -13.34 11.05
C THR A 105 -9.56 -14.26 10.74
N LYS A 106 -9.32 -14.53 9.46
CA LYS A 106 -8.19 -15.37 9.06
C LYS A 106 -6.87 -14.65 9.31
N THR A 107 -5.90 -15.32 9.91
CA THR A 107 -4.55 -14.78 10.15
C THR A 107 -3.89 -14.24 8.89
N GLY A 108 -4.08 -14.91 7.73
CA GLY A 108 -3.57 -14.46 6.44
C GLY A 108 -4.11 -13.09 6.00
N ASP A 109 -5.40 -12.77 6.31
CA ASP A 109 -5.96 -11.44 6.02
C ASP A 109 -5.33 -10.36 6.92
N LEU A 110 -5.15 -10.65 8.21
CA LEU A 110 -4.48 -9.74 9.14
C LEU A 110 -3.02 -9.47 8.71
N MET A 111 -2.31 -10.51 8.28
CA MET A 111 -0.95 -10.38 7.74
C MET A 111 -0.93 -9.53 6.46
N SER A 112 -1.91 -9.72 5.56
CA SER A 112 -2.05 -8.89 4.35
C SER A 112 -2.30 -7.41 4.70
N ARG A 113 -3.14 -7.14 5.69
CA ARG A 113 -3.38 -5.76 6.19
C ARG A 113 -2.11 -5.15 6.79
N ALA A 114 -1.32 -5.92 7.55
CA ALA A 114 -0.08 -5.48 8.18
C ALA A 114 1.11 -5.32 7.21
N THR A 115 1.01 -5.86 5.99
CA THR A 115 2.07 -5.81 4.96
C THR A 115 1.61 -5.11 3.69
N ASN A 116 0.75 -5.75 2.91
CA ASN A 116 0.33 -5.28 1.59
C ASN A 116 -0.47 -3.98 1.66
N ASP A 117 -1.47 -3.91 2.56
CA ASP A 117 -2.32 -2.72 2.67
C ASP A 117 -1.54 -1.53 3.23
N LEU A 118 -0.68 -1.73 4.24
CA LEU A 118 0.22 -0.68 4.73
C LEU A 118 1.17 -0.18 3.64
N ASN A 119 1.70 -1.09 2.80
CA ASN A 119 2.53 -0.70 1.67
C ASN A 119 1.75 0.12 0.64
N ALA A 120 0.48 -0.24 0.34
CA ALA A 120 -0.37 0.53 -0.57
C ALA A 120 -0.64 1.96 -0.04
N VAL A 121 -0.93 2.10 1.25
CA VAL A 121 -1.07 3.41 1.91
C VAL A 121 0.22 4.22 1.83
N ARG A 122 1.37 3.60 2.12
CA ARG A 122 2.68 4.25 2.00
C ARG A 122 2.97 4.72 0.58
N MET A 123 2.66 3.91 -0.43
CA MET A 123 2.84 4.28 -1.84
C MET A 123 1.98 5.48 -2.21
N ALA A 124 0.75 5.55 -1.74
CA ALA A 124 -0.11 6.71 -1.95
C ALA A 124 0.41 7.99 -1.25
N LEU A 125 0.93 7.85 -0.01
CA LEU A 125 1.43 8.98 0.79
C LEU A 125 2.86 9.41 0.44
N GLY A 126 3.67 8.57 -0.19
CA GLY A 126 5.01 8.88 -0.67
C GLY A 126 5.00 9.19 -2.18
N PRO A 127 5.23 8.17 -3.02
CA PRO A 127 5.24 8.33 -4.48
C PRO A 127 4.00 9.02 -5.05
N GLY A 128 2.80 8.74 -4.51
CA GLY A 128 1.55 9.35 -4.98
C GLY A 128 1.54 10.87 -4.83
N ILE A 129 1.91 11.38 -3.65
CA ILE A 129 1.99 12.83 -3.39
C ILE A 129 3.04 13.47 -4.32
N ILE A 130 4.20 12.82 -4.48
CA ILE A 130 5.27 13.32 -5.37
C ILE A 130 4.73 13.44 -6.80
N MET A 131 4.16 12.36 -7.34
CA MET A 131 3.68 12.34 -8.73
C MET A 131 2.58 13.38 -8.99
N ILE A 132 1.69 13.61 -8.03
CA ILE A 132 0.66 14.66 -8.13
C ILE A 132 1.31 16.04 -8.18
N THR A 133 2.16 16.32 -7.21
CA THR A 133 2.78 17.66 -7.09
C THR A 133 3.68 17.96 -8.27
N ASP A 134 4.57 17.03 -8.62
CA ASP A 134 5.48 17.12 -9.77
C ASP A 134 4.69 17.33 -11.07
N SER A 135 3.66 16.50 -11.34
CA SER A 135 2.86 16.65 -12.56
C SER A 135 2.11 17.98 -12.62
N LEU A 136 1.55 18.45 -11.50
CA LEU A 136 0.83 19.73 -11.47
C LEU A 136 1.79 20.91 -11.61
N VAL A 137 2.84 20.95 -10.80
CA VAL A 137 3.79 22.07 -10.79
C VAL A 137 4.54 22.16 -12.12
N LEU A 138 5.08 21.02 -12.59
CA LEU A 138 5.80 20.99 -13.87
C LEU A 138 4.91 21.39 -15.05
N THR A 139 3.64 20.90 -15.07
CA THR A 139 2.71 21.28 -16.14
C THR A 139 2.41 22.78 -16.10
N ILE A 140 2.02 23.32 -14.93
CA ILE A 140 1.66 24.74 -14.80
C ILE A 140 2.85 25.63 -15.15
N THR A 141 4.02 25.34 -14.60
CA THR A 141 5.21 26.16 -14.81
C THR A 141 5.73 26.08 -16.25
N THR A 142 5.75 24.88 -16.85
CA THR A 142 6.12 24.69 -18.26
C THR A 142 5.15 25.42 -19.19
N LEU A 143 3.84 25.27 -19.00
CA LEU A 143 2.84 25.98 -19.80
C LEU A 143 2.97 27.50 -19.64
N SER A 144 3.21 27.99 -18.42
CA SER A 144 3.40 29.42 -18.17
C SER A 144 4.58 29.99 -19.01
N VAL A 145 5.70 29.26 -19.06
CA VAL A 145 6.85 29.63 -19.87
C VAL A 145 6.54 29.57 -21.38
N MET A 146 5.89 28.49 -21.83
CA MET A 146 5.49 28.33 -23.24
C MET A 146 4.53 29.45 -23.69
N PHE A 147 3.54 29.81 -22.86
CA PHE A 147 2.63 30.94 -23.13
C PHE A 147 3.38 32.29 -23.18
N SER A 148 4.43 32.47 -22.40
CA SER A 148 5.26 33.69 -22.46
C SER A 148 6.07 33.81 -23.75
N ILE A 149 6.38 32.68 -24.41
CA ILE A 149 7.07 32.67 -25.72
C ILE A 149 6.08 32.99 -26.84
N ASN A 150 5.03 32.16 -26.99
CA ASN A 150 4.00 32.40 -28.00
C ASN A 150 2.69 31.70 -27.66
N VAL A 151 1.62 32.47 -27.45
CA VAL A 151 0.30 31.94 -27.05
C VAL A 151 -0.33 31.04 -28.13
N LYS A 152 -0.26 31.45 -29.41
CA LYS A 152 -0.89 30.70 -30.51
C LYS A 152 -0.21 29.36 -30.73
N LEU A 153 1.11 29.33 -30.72
CA LEU A 153 1.90 28.11 -30.86
C LEU A 153 1.65 27.16 -29.72
N THR A 154 1.63 27.67 -28.48
CA THR A 154 1.35 26.87 -27.28
C THR A 154 -0.02 26.19 -27.36
N LEU A 155 -1.08 26.94 -27.67
CA LEU A 155 -2.42 26.38 -27.79
C LEU A 155 -2.50 25.25 -28.83
N LEU A 156 -1.85 25.44 -29.99
CA LEU A 156 -1.87 24.42 -31.06
C LEU A 156 -1.09 23.16 -30.66
N CYS A 157 0.09 23.32 -30.04
CA CYS A 157 0.93 22.20 -29.64
C CYS A 157 0.36 21.39 -28.47
N ILE A 158 -0.50 22.00 -27.62
CA ILE A 158 -1.14 21.31 -26.48
C ILE A 158 -2.31 20.44 -26.93
N ILE A 159 -2.97 20.72 -28.06
CA ILE A 159 -4.19 19.99 -28.50
C ILE A 159 -4.03 18.45 -28.45
N PRO A 160 -2.92 17.85 -28.91
CA PRO A 160 -2.75 16.40 -28.84
C PRO A 160 -2.51 15.85 -27.41
N LEU A 161 -1.92 16.62 -26.48
CA LEU A 161 -1.44 16.13 -25.19
C LEU A 161 -2.55 15.55 -24.29
N PRO A 162 -3.76 16.11 -24.15
CA PRO A 162 -4.85 15.52 -23.38
C PRO A 162 -5.24 14.11 -23.83
N PHE A 163 -5.05 13.80 -25.13
CA PHE A 163 -5.30 12.45 -25.63
C PHE A 163 -4.34 11.41 -25.06
N ILE A 164 -3.10 11.82 -24.67
CA ILE A 164 -2.15 10.95 -23.95
C ILE A 164 -2.73 10.55 -22.59
N ALA A 165 -3.30 11.52 -21.84
CA ALA A 165 -3.92 11.25 -20.56
C ALA A 165 -5.13 10.31 -20.68
N LEU A 166 -6.00 10.56 -21.65
CA LEU A 166 -7.16 9.69 -21.95
C LEU A 166 -6.71 8.27 -22.34
N LEU A 167 -5.69 8.16 -23.16
CA LEU A 167 -5.09 6.89 -23.56
C LEU A 167 -4.50 6.18 -22.34
N ALA A 168 -3.73 6.86 -21.49
CA ALA A 168 -3.14 6.29 -20.28
C ALA A 168 -4.22 5.73 -19.32
N ILE A 169 -5.31 6.44 -19.10
CA ILE A 169 -6.44 5.97 -18.29
C ILE A 169 -7.09 4.73 -18.90
N LYS A 170 -7.42 4.78 -20.20
CA LYS A 170 -8.10 3.68 -20.90
C LYS A 170 -7.24 2.41 -21.00
N PHE A 171 -5.96 2.57 -21.33
CA PHE A 171 -5.01 1.45 -21.37
C PHE A 171 -4.70 0.94 -19.96
N GLY A 172 -4.58 1.80 -18.95
CA GLY A 172 -4.37 1.42 -17.56
C GLY A 172 -5.47 0.46 -17.07
N SER A 173 -6.75 0.78 -17.31
CA SER A 173 -7.88 -0.10 -16.99
C SER A 173 -7.83 -1.43 -17.76
N LYS A 174 -7.49 -1.38 -19.06
CA LYS A 174 -7.40 -2.59 -19.91
C LYS A 174 -6.23 -3.49 -19.48
N ILE A 175 -5.09 -2.90 -19.14
CA ILE A 175 -3.91 -3.60 -18.60
C ILE A 175 -4.29 -4.28 -17.29
N GLN A 176 -4.95 -3.58 -16.38
CA GLN A 176 -5.39 -4.15 -15.10
C GLN A 176 -6.31 -5.36 -15.30
N GLY A 177 -7.31 -5.25 -16.18
CA GLY A 177 -8.21 -6.37 -16.48
C GLY A 177 -7.50 -7.57 -17.14
N ARG A 178 -6.47 -7.33 -17.97
CA ARG A 178 -5.63 -8.42 -18.52
C ARG A 178 -4.71 -9.03 -17.48
N PHE A 179 -4.16 -8.21 -16.60
CA PHE A 179 -3.32 -8.68 -15.50
C PHE A 179 -4.09 -9.61 -14.55
N THR A 180 -5.35 -9.29 -14.23
CA THR A 180 -6.21 -10.18 -13.44
C THR A 180 -6.35 -11.56 -14.11
N LYS A 181 -6.58 -11.62 -15.44
CA LYS A 181 -6.66 -12.89 -16.17
C LYS A 181 -5.35 -13.67 -16.18
N VAL A 182 -4.21 -12.99 -16.21
CA VAL A 182 -2.89 -13.61 -16.06
C VAL A 182 -2.75 -14.23 -14.67
N GLN A 183 -3.17 -13.49 -13.61
CA GLN A 183 -3.13 -14.00 -12.25
C GLN A 183 -4.05 -15.21 -12.04
N GLU A 184 -5.27 -15.19 -12.61
CA GLU A 184 -6.18 -16.34 -12.58
C GLU A 184 -5.58 -17.58 -13.26
N ALA A 185 -4.96 -17.40 -14.44
CA ALA A 185 -4.29 -18.50 -15.15
C ALA A 185 -3.07 -19.02 -14.38
N PHE A 186 -2.30 -18.12 -13.77
CA PHE A 186 -1.15 -18.49 -12.95
C PHE A 186 -1.58 -19.22 -11.67
N SER A 187 -2.66 -18.78 -11.02
CA SER A 187 -3.21 -19.48 -9.85
C SER A 187 -3.60 -20.91 -10.20
N LYS A 188 -4.37 -21.12 -11.29
CA LYS A 188 -4.74 -22.47 -11.73
C LYS A 188 -3.54 -23.38 -12.00
N LEU A 189 -2.51 -22.82 -12.65
CA LEU A 189 -1.26 -23.54 -12.89
C LEU A 189 -0.57 -23.94 -11.59
N THR A 190 -0.52 -23.02 -10.63
CA THR A 190 0.08 -23.26 -9.31
C THR A 190 -0.70 -24.28 -8.50
N ASP A 191 -2.03 -24.17 -8.48
CA ASP A 191 -2.93 -25.12 -7.79
C ASP A 191 -2.73 -26.53 -8.34
N MET A 192 -2.65 -26.68 -9.67
CA MET A 192 -2.38 -27.95 -10.32
C MET A 192 -1.02 -28.53 -9.96
N ILE A 193 0.04 -27.70 -9.94
CA ILE A 193 1.39 -28.14 -9.52
C ILE A 193 1.37 -28.61 -8.06
N GLN A 194 0.72 -27.85 -7.19
CA GLN A 194 0.59 -28.19 -5.76
C GLN A 194 -0.17 -29.52 -5.58
N GLU A 195 -1.27 -29.73 -6.30
CA GLU A 195 -2.04 -30.96 -6.28
C GLU A 195 -1.17 -32.16 -6.73
N ASN A 196 -0.44 -32.01 -7.86
CA ASN A 196 0.45 -33.04 -8.37
C ASN A 196 1.57 -33.41 -7.39
N PHE A 197 2.22 -32.41 -6.77
CA PHE A 197 3.29 -32.67 -5.81
C PHE A 197 2.76 -33.27 -4.50
N SER A 198 1.61 -32.83 -4.03
CA SER A 198 0.96 -33.40 -2.85
C SER A 198 0.50 -34.85 -3.11
N GLY A 199 0.00 -35.12 -4.34
CA GLY A 199 -0.47 -36.42 -4.78
C GLY A 199 0.57 -37.29 -5.51
N ILE A 200 1.87 -36.93 -5.48
CA ILE A 200 2.90 -37.57 -6.31
C ILE A 200 2.97 -39.11 -6.16
N ARG A 201 2.68 -39.62 -4.97
CA ARG A 201 2.61 -41.04 -4.72
C ARG A 201 1.50 -41.72 -5.54
N VAL A 202 0.36 -41.07 -5.69
CA VAL A 202 -0.78 -41.56 -6.50
C VAL A 202 -0.40 -41.53 -7.97
N VAL A 203 0.15 -40.40 -8.46
CA VAL A 203 0.59 -40.26 -9.85
C VAL A 203 1.56 -41.39 -10.22
N LYS A 204 2.56 -41.65 -9.36
CA LYS A 204 3.55 -42.71 -9.59
C LYS A 204 2.96 -44.11 -9.47
N SER A 205 2.10 -44.36 -8.50
CA SER A 205 1.49 -45.68 -8.29
C SER A 205 0.60 -46.11 -9.44
N PHE A 206 -0.03 -45.15 -10.14
CA PHE A 206 -0.91 -45.43 -11.29
C PHE A 206 -0.28 -45.10 -12.66
N VAL A 207 1.03 -44.78 -12.71
CA VAL A 207 1.79 -44.45 -13.93
C VAL A 207 1.06 -43.36 -14.75
N GLN A 208 0.66 -42.26 -14.07
CA GLN A 208 -0.10 -41.16 -14.70
C GLN A 208 0.79 -39.95 -15.05
N GLU A 209 2.12 -40.08 -15.00
CA GLU A 209 3.05 -38.96 -15.21
C GLU A 209 2.81 -38.25 -16.54
N GLU A 210 2.64 -39.01 -17.62
CA GLU A 210 2.45 -38.43 -18.98
C GLU A 210 1.13 -37.66 -19.06
N LYS A 211 0.05 -38.20 -18.49
CA LYS A 211 -1.26 -37.57 -18.50
C LYS A 211 -1.29 -36.29 -17.66
N GLU A 212 -0.62 -36.30 -16.53
CA GLU A 212 -0.48 -35.08 -15.67
C GLU A 212 0.44 -34.05 -16.36
N TYR A 213 1.47 -34.47 -17.07
CA TYR A 213 2.29 -33.59 -17.90
C TYR A 213 1.51 -32.95 -19.04
N GLU A 214 0.66 -33.68 -19.74
CA GLU A 214 -0.24 -33.11 -20.78
C GLU A 214 -1.18 -32.06 -20.19
N LYS A 215 -1.79 -32.31 -19.01
CA LYS A 215 -2.62 -31.34 -18.33
C LYS A 215 -1.82 -30.08 -17.96
N PHE A 216 -0.60 -30.26 -17.41
CA PHE A 216 0.30 -29.16 -17.10
C PHE A 216 0.61 -28.32 -18.34
N MET A 217 0.93 -28.94 -19.46
CA MET A 217 1.21 -28.24 -20.70
C MET A 217 0.03 -27.42 -21.19
N ASN A 218 -1.20 -27.91 -21.05
CA ASN A 218 -2.40 -27.18 -21.42
C ASN A 218 -2.60 -25.92 -20.55
N GLU A 219 -2.46 -26.04 -19.23
CA GLU A 219 -2.58 -24.87 -18.32
C GLU A 219 -1.39 -23.90 -18.49
N ASN A 220 -0.19 -24.41 -18.74
CA ASN A 220 0.98 -23.59 -19.04
C ASN A 220 0.80 -22.80 -20.35
N GLN A 221 0.24 -23.45 -21.39
CA GLN A 221 -0.08 -22.78 -22.65
C GLN A 221 -1.16 -21.69 -22.43
N ASN A 222 -2.20 -21.98 -21.66
CA ASN A 222 -3.20 -20.98 -21.31
C ASN A 222 -2.58 -19.76 -20.57
N ASN A 223 -1.68 -20.02 -19.59
CA ASN A 223 -0.96 -18.95 -18.90
C ASN A 223 -0.10 -18.13 -19.87
N PHE A 224 0.61 -18.78 -20.78
CA PHE A 224 1.38 -18.11 -21.85
C PHE A 224 0.47 -17.24 -22.72
N ASP A 225 -0.68 -17.74 -23.14
CA ASP A 225 -1.61 -17.01 -24.02
C ASP A 225 -2.20 -15.77 -23.31
N GLN A 226 -2.53 -15.87 -22.01
CA GLN A 226 -2.99 -14.70 -21.25
C GLN A 226 -1.87 -13.66 -21.08
N ASN A 227 -0.64 -14.10 -20.84
CA ASN A 227 0.52 -13.21 -20.80
C ASN A 227 0.75 -12.53 -22.15
N MET A 228 0.67 -13.26 -23.27
CA MET A 228 0.82 -12.68 -24.61
C MET A 228 -0.28 -11.65 -24.93
N LYS A 229 -1.53 -11.86 -24.47
CA LYS A 229 -2.60 -10.87 -24.57
C LYS A 229 -2.30 -9.62 -23.75
N LEU A 230 -1.70 -9.75 -22.58
CA LEU A 230 -1.25 -8.61 -21.76
C LEU A 230 -0.11 -7.86 -22.46
N VAL A 231 0.92 -8.58 -22.93
CA VAL A 231 2.07 -8.02 -23.65
C VAL A 231 1.64 -7.23 -24.90
N LYS A 232 0.68 -7.74 -25.68
CA LYS A 232 0.14 -7.01 -26.84
C LYS A 232 -0.50 -5.68 -26.46
N VAL A 233 -1.24 -5.63 -25.37
CA VAL A 233 -1.86 -4.37 -24.89
C VAL A 233 -0.78 -3.41 -24.39
N TRP A 234 0.18 -3.90 -23.62
CA TRP A 234 1.26 -3.11 -23.06
C TRP A 234 2.20 -2.58 -24.14
N GLY A 235 2.57 -3.46 -25.09
CA GLY A 235 3.44 -3.13 -26.21
C GLY A 235 2.85 -2.11 -27.18
N LEU A 236 1.51 -2.00 -27.28
CA LEU A 236 0.86 -1.00 -28.11
C LEU A 236 0.74 0.37 -27.41
N MET A 237 0.76 0.42 -26.08
CA MET A 237 0.56 1.66 -25.32
C MET A 237 1.63 2.70 -25.61
N PHE A 238 2.92 2.35 -25.53
CA PHE A 238 4.01 3.29 -25.72
C PHE A 238 4.11 3.84 -27.14
N PRO A 239 4.05 3.03 -28.20
CA PRO A 239 4.00 3.56 -29.57
C PRO A 239 2.84 4.51 -29.85
N LEU A 240 1.67 4.28 -29.23
CA LEU A 240 0.53 5.20 -29.37
C LEU A 240 0.77 6.52 -28.63
N VAL A 241 1.37 6.48 -27.43
CA VAL A 241 1.78 7.69 -26.72
C VAL A 241 2.78 8.50 -27.55
N GLU A 242 3.77 7.81 -28.12
CA GLU A 242 4.83 8.41 -28.96
C GLU A 242 4.25 9.01 -30.24
N LEU A 243 3.28 8.33 -30.87
CA LEU A 243 2.56 8.85 -32.04
C LEU A 243 1.80 10.14 -31.70
N ILE A 244 1.05 10.17 -30.59
CA ILE A 244 0.32 11.38 -30.17
C ILE A 244 1.29 12.51 -29.82
N ALA A 245 2.38 12.21 -29.11
CA ALA A 245 3.41 13.18 -28.79
C ALA A 245 4.05 13.74 -30.09
N SER A 246 4.33 12.86 -31.07
CA SER A 246 4.88 13.25 -32.36
C SER A 246 3.98 14.19 -33.14
N LEU A 247 2.65 14.09 -33.01
CA LEU A 247 1.73 15.07 -33.61
C LEU A 247 1.97 16.48 -33.06
N SER A 248 2.25 16.63 -31.76
CA SER A 248 2.61 17.93 -31.17
C SER A 248 3.94 18.46 -31.75
N TYR A 249 4.90 17.58 -31.96
CA TYR A 249 6.18 17.95 -32.61
C TYR A 249 6.01 18.31 -34.10
N VAL A 250 5.14 17.61 -34.83
CA VAL A 250 4.80 17.97 -36.22
C VAL A 250 4.17 19.37 -36.29
N ILE A 251 3.27 19.70 -35.37
CA ILE A 251 2.68 21.03 -35.25
C ILE A 251 3.78 22.06 -34.92
N LEU A 252 4.66 21.76 -33.99
CA LEU A 252 5.78 22.63 -33.62
C LEU A 252 6.69 22.89 -34.82
N ILE A 253 7.11 21.86 -35.55
CA ILE A 253 7.99 21.99 -36.71
C ILE A 253 7.31 22.72 -37.83
N GLY A 254 6.08 22.41 -38.19
CA GLY A 254 5.32 23.03 -39.27
C GLY A 254 4.98 24.50 -38.97
N ILE A 255 4.21 24.73 -37.89
CA ILE A 255 3.73 26.07 -37.56
C ILE A 255 4.80 26.88 -36.84
N GLY A 256 5.51 26.29 -35.87
CA GLY A 256 6.61 26.97 -35.18
C GLY A 256 7.76 27.30 -36.10
N GLY A 257 8.12 26.40 -37.05
CA GLY A 257 9.11 26.67 -38.07
C GLY A 257 8.72 27.86 -39.00
N THR A 258 7.44 27.95 -39.40
CA THR A 258 6.96 29.13 -40.16
C THR A 258 7.02 30.39 -39.31
N PHE A 259 6.74 30.33 -38.01
CA PHE A 259 6.87 31.49 -37.11
C PHE A 259 8.33 31.95 -36.95
N VAL A 260 9.30 31.03 -37.02
CA VAL A 260 10.74 31.39 -37.06
C VAL A 260 11.09 32.10 -38.37
N VAL A 261 10.65 31.54 -39.50
CA VAL A 261 10.93 32.13 -40.83
C VAL A 261 10.35 33.55 -40.98
N TYR A 262 9.14 33.78 -40.44
CA TYR A 262 8.50 35.10 -40.44
C TYR A 262 8.96 36.02 -39.28
N GLY A 263 9.87 35.57 -38.41
CA GLY A 263 10.41 36.37 -37.32
C GLY A 263 9.46 36.59 -36.14
N HIS A 264 8.40 35.81 -36.03
CA HIS A 264 7.48 35.88 -34.87
C HIS A 264 8.04 35.27 -33.59
N ILE A 265 8.95 34.33 -33.68
CA ILE A 265 9.75 33.76 -32.61
C ILE A 265 11.20 33.58 -33.05
N SER A 266 12.15 33.60 -32.12
CA SER A 266 13.55 33.32 -32.45
C SER A 266 13.81 31.81 -32.67
N LEU A 267 14.93 31.49 -33.30
CA LEU A 267 15.37 30.08 -33.40
C LEU A 267 15.64 29.48 -32.02
N GLY A 268 16.16 30.31 -31.09
CA GLY A 268 16.38 29.92 -29.71
C GLY A 268 15.08 29.65 -28.96
N ASP A 269 14.06 30.49 -29.18
CA ASP A 269 12.72 30.24 -28.61
C ASP A 269 12.13 28.93 -29.12
N PHE A 270 12.28 28.63 -30.41
CA PHE A 270 11.85 27.37 -31.02
C PHE A 270 12.53 26.15 -30.36
N MET A 271 13.86 26.23 -30.16
CA MET A 271 14.61 25.16 -29.50
C MET A 271 14.22 24.98 -28.04
N SER A 272 14.02 26.09 -27.32
CA SER A 272 13.51 26.03 -25.93
C SER A 272 12.12 25.39 -25.86
N PHE A 273 11.23 25.79 -26.79
CA PHE A 273 9.86 25.28 -26.87
C PHE A 273 9.84 23.79 -27.15
N ASN A 274 10.74 23.29 -28.00
CA ASN A 274 10.87 21.86 -28.27
C ASN A 274 11.17 21.04 -27.00
N ILE A 275 12.05 21.53 -26.13
CA ILE A 275 12.39 20.88 -24.86
C ILE A 275 11.22 20.98 -23.88
N TYR A 276 10.55 22.13 -23.78
CA TYR A 276 9.38 22.32 -22.92
C TYR A 276 8.21 21.42 -23.31
N LEU A 277 7.99 21.23 -24.61
CA LEU A 277 6.95 20.31 -25.09
C LEU A 277 7.21 18.88 -24.63
N GLY A 278 8.47 18.43 -24.67
CA GLY A 278 8.88 17.11 -24.14
C GLY A 278 8.61 16.94 -22.65
N ASN A 279 8.80 18.00 -21.85
CA ASN A 279 8.55 17.97 -20.41
C ASN A 279 7.06 17.75 -20.05
N LEU A 280 6.13 18.02 -20.96
CA LEU A 280 4.68 17.85 -20.73
C LEU A 280 4.20 16.41 -20.94
N ILE A 281 4.97 15.56 -21.63
CA ILE A 281 4.53 14.19 -21.96
C ILE A 281 4.39 13.34 -20.70
N TRP A 282 5.40 13.35 -19.85
CA TRP A 282 5.42 12.55 -18.62
C TRP A 282 4.28 12.88 -17.65
N PRO A 283 3.98 14.14 -17.31
CA PRO A 283 2.83 14.50 -16.51
C PRO A 283 1.50 13.96 -17.02
N MET A 284 1.29 13.98 -18.34
CA MET A 284 0.06 13.45 -18.94
C MET A 284 -0.10 11.93 -18.74
N MET A 285 1.01 11.19 -18.80
CA MET A 285 1.01 9.75 -18.51
C MET A 285 0.80 9.46 -17.02
N ALA A 286 1.38 10.27 -16.14
CA ALA A 286 1.35 10.09 -14.69
C ALA A 286 -0.06 10.16 -14.11
N ILE A 287 -0.97 10.93 -14.71
CA ILE A 287 -2.37 11.08 -14.24
C ILE A 287 -3.05 9.71 -14.05
N GLY A 288 -2.94 8.82 -15.03
CA GLY A 288 -3.55 7.49 -14.96
C GLY A 288 -2.99 6.62 -13.80
N TRP A 289 -1.70 6.69 -13.57
CA TRP A 289 -1.04 5.92 -12.49
C TRP A 289 -1.37 6.47 -11.10
N VAL A 290 -1.39 7.79 -10.97
CA VAL A 290 -1.73 8.49 -9.73
C VAL A 290 -3.13 8.13 -9.25
N VAL A 291 -4.14 8.19 -10.12
CA VAL A 291 -5.52 7.84 -9.78
C VAL A 291 -5.60 6.42 -9.22
N ASN A 292 -5.00 5.44 -9.92
CA ASN A 292 -4.98 4.06 -9.46
C ASN A 292 -4.25 3.88 -8.11
N MET A 293 -3.13 4.58 -7.92
CA MET A 293 -2.35 4.51 -6.69
C MET A 293 -3.13 5.07 -5.51
N LEU A 294 -3.80 6.21 -5.68
CA LEU A 294 -4.62 6.83 -4.65
C LEU A 294 -5.84 5.98 -4.29
N GLN A 295 -6.54 5.42 -5.30
CA GLN A 295 -7.70 4.55 -5.07
C GLN A 295 -7.31 3.30 -4.28
N ARG A 296 -6.21 2.63 -4.65
CA ARG A 296 -5.70 1.48 -3.89
C ARG A 296 -5.29 1.87 -2.48
N GLY A 297 -4.57 2.98 -2.32
CA GLY A 297 -4.17 3.46 -1.01
C GLY A 297 -5.36 3.81 -0.12
N ALA A 298 -6.44 4.39 -0.67
CA ALA A 298 -7.67 4.69 0.05
C ALA A 298 -8.39 3.40 0.49
N ALA A 299 -8.63 2.47 -0.44
CA ALA A 299 -9.26 1.19 -0.13
C ALA A 299 -8.48 0.37 0.91
N SER A 300 -7.14 0.36 0.82
CA SER A 300 -6.29 -0.31 1.79
C SER A 300 -6.32 0.37 3.16
N LEU A 301 -6.42 1.70 3.20
CA LEU A 301 -6.60 2.43 4.46
C LEU A 301 -7.92 2.08 5.14
N ASP A 302 -9.03 2.02 4.38
CA ASP A 302 -10.34 1.66 4.90
C ASP A 302 -10.31 0.26 5.54
N ARG A 303 -9.65 -0.72 4.89
CA ARG A 303 -9.44 -2.07 5.44
C ARG A 303 -8.62 -2.10 6.72
N ILE A 304 -7.59 -1.25 6.83
CA ILE A 304 -6.79 -1.12 8.04
C ILE A 304 -7.62 -0.46 9.15
N GLU A 305 -8.38 0.58 8.82
CA GLU A 305 -9.22 1.32 9.77
C GLU A 305 -10.37 0.45 10.29
N GLU A 306 -10.93 -0.44 9.47
CA GLU A 306 -11.91 -1.45 9.90
C GLU A 306 -11.39 -2.26 11.11
N VAL A 307 -10.13 -2.70 11.07
CA VAL A 307 -9.51 -3.40 12.21
C VAL A 307 -9.23 -2.44 13.37
N LEU A 308 -8.68 -1.25 13.10
CA LEU A 308 -8.29 -0.30 14.12
C LEU A 308 -9.48 0.30 14.91
N TYR A 309 -10.69 0.29 14.33
CA TYR A 309 -11.91 0.76 14.96
C TYR A 309 -12.81 -0.38 15.44
N HIS A 310 -12.36 -1.65 15.31
CA HIS A 310 -13.05 -2.76 15.92
C HIS A 310 -12.97 -2.65 17.44
N ASP A 311 -14.11 -2.81 18.12
CA ASP A 311 -14.19 -2.67 19.57
C ASP A 311 -13.37 -3.73 20.30
N ILE A 312 -12.71 -3.33 21.37
CA ILE A 312 -12.02 -4.24 22.27
C ILE A 312 -13.08 -4.81 23.21
N GLU A 313 -13.41 -6.09 23.03
CA GLU A 313 -14.50 -6.75 23.79
C GLU A 313 -14.11 -7.00 25.25
N ILE A 314 -12.82 -7.25 25.53
CA ILE A 314 -12.32 -7.62 26.86
C ILE A 314 -11.27 -6.61 27.28
N TYR A 315 -11.59 -5.86 28.30
CA TYR A 315 -10.71 -4.85 28.89
C TYR A 315 -11.08 -4.63 30.37
N ASP A 316 -10.16 -4.09 31.13
CA ASP A 316 -10.38 -3.76 32.53
C ASP A 316 -11.43 -2.65 32.66
N LYS A 317 -12.58 -3.00 33.30
CA LYS A 317 -13.69 -2.08 33.57
C LYS A 317 -14.15 -2.28 35.00
N ASP A 318 -14.27 -1.18 35.75
CA ASP A 318 -14.74 -1.18 37.14
C ASP A 318 -14.01 -2.21 38.03
N ILE A 319 -12.66 -2.32 37.84
CA ILE A 319 -11.82 -3.31 38.52
C ILE A 319 -11.58 -2.95 40.00
N ASP A 320 -11.39 -3.98 40.83
CA ASP A 320 -10.89 -3.88 42.18
C ASP A 320 -9.38 -4.16 42.18
N GLU A 321 -8.57 -3.14 42.42
CA GLU A 321 -7.11 -3.24 42.43
C GLU A 321 -6.58 -4.13 43.57
N ASN A 322 -7.39 -4.36 44.62
CA ASN A 322 -7.06 -5.23 45.76
C ASN A 322 -7.45 -6.68 45.53
N ALA A 323 -8.05 -7.02 44.38
CA ALA A 323 -8.45 -8.38 44.08
C ALA A 323 -7.25 -9.33 44.04
N THR A 324 -7.39 -10.43 44.76
CA THR A 324 -6.40 -11.51 44.83
C THR A 324 -7.01 -12.83 44.41
N LEU A 325 -6.21 -13.78 43.93
CA LEU A 325 -6.67 -15.08 43.47
C LEU A 325 -6.51 -16.17 44.57
N ASP A 326 -6.08 -15.80 45.75
CA ASP A 326 -5.73 -16.74 46.81
C ASP A 326 -6.97 -17.17 47.63
N GLY A 327 -7.92 -17.87 46.99
CA GLY A 327 -9.13 -18.32 47.61
C GLY A 327 -9.90 -19.36 46.82
N ASP A 328 -11.16 -19.52 47.19
CA ASP A 328 -12.08 -20.47 46.55
C ASP A 328 -12.55 -19.96 45.18
N ILE A 329 -12.85 -20.88 44.26
CA ILE A 329 -13.53 -20.59 42.99
C ILE A 329 -14.99 -20.99 43.12
N LEU A 330 -15.90 -20.06 42.83
CA LEU A 330 -17.34 -20.28 42.85
C LEU A 330 -17.93 -19.95 41.48
N ILE A 331 -18.70 -20.89 40.94
CA ILE A 331 -19.42 -20.71 39.67
C ILE A 331 -20.91 -20.90 39.97
N ASN A 332 -21.73 -19.91 39.59
CA ASN A 332 -23.15 -19.89 39.86
C ASN A 332 -23.96 -19.82 38.57
N ASN A 333 -24.74 -20.88 38.30
CA ASN A 333 -25.67 -20.95 37.17
C ASN A 333 -25.06 -20.42 35.87
N LEU A 334 -23.82 -20.84 35.57
CA LEU A 334 -23.07 -20.39 34.42
C LEU A 334 -23.61 -21.05 33.16
N THR A 335 -24.18 -20.24 32.28
CA THR A 335 -24.57 -20.64 30.93
C THR A 335 -23.81 -19.77 29.95
N PHE A 336 -23.16 -20.37 28.95
CA PHE A 336 -22.38 -19.64 27.96
C PHE A 336 -22.63 -20.18 26.56
N SER A 337 -22.85 -19.25 25.61
CA SER A 337 -22.92 -19.53 24.18
C SER A 337 -21.82 -18.77 23.46
N TYR A 338 -21.12 -19.41 22.54
CA TYR A 338 -20.19 -18.68 21.64
C TYR A 338 -20.98 -17.70 20.78
N PRO A 339 -20.43 -16.53 20.49
CA PRO A 339 -21.02 -15.61 19.51
C PRO A 339 -21.30 -16.34 18.20
N ASN A 340 -22.51 -16.22 17.68
CA ASN A 340 -23.04 -16.92 16.50
C ASN A 340 -23.50 -18.38 16.72
N SER A 341 -23.42 -18.94 17.94
CA SER A 341 -24.03 -20.22 18.26
C SER A 341 -25.41 -20.02 18.86
N LYS A 342 -26.41 -20.74 18.36
CA LYS A 342 -27.75 -20.77 18.93
C LYS A 342 -27.86 -21.77 20.08
N VAL A 343 -26.87 -22.65 20.23
CA VAL A 343 -26.83 -23.68 21.24
C VAL A 343 -25.79 -23.31 22.28
N PRO A 344 -26.11 -23.30 23.57
CA PRO A 344 -25.14 -23.05 24.62
C PRO A 344 -24.04 -24.12 24.63
N ALA A 345 -22.79 -23.68 24.77
CA ALA A 345 -21.63 -24.56 24.89
C ALA A 345 -21.55 -25.21 26.28
N ILE A 346 -22.03 -24.49 27.30
CA ILE A 346 -22.21 -24.94 28.65
C ILE A 346 -23.52 -24.36 29.20
N SER A 347 -24.24 -25.10 30.03
CA SER A 347 -25.55 -24.71 30.59
C SER A 347 -25.61 -25.04 32.07
N ASP A 348 -26.06 -24.07 32.87
CA ASP A 348 -26.37 -24.20 34.29
C ASP A 348 -25.26 -24.87 35.12
N ILE A 349 -24.00 -24.45 34.90
CA ILE A 349 -22.88 -25.00 35.67
C ILE A 349 -22.86 -24.34 37.04
N ASN A 350 -22.91 -25.16 38.05
CA ASN A 350 -22.78 -24.81 39.47
C ASN A 350 -21.59 -25.56 40.06
N LEU A 351 -20.59 -24.84 40.59
CA LEU A 351 -19.36 -25.42 41.08
C LEU A 351 -18.78 -24.60 42.21
N LYS A 352 -18.37 -25.26 43.27
CA LYS A 352 -17.57 -24.68 44.34
C LYS A 352 -16.28 -25.47 44.51
N LEU A 353 -15.15 -24.88 44.24
CA LEU A 353 -13.82 -25.45 44.38
C LEU A 353 -13.08 -24.71 45.49
N LYS A 354 -12.75 -25.38 46.57
CA LYS A 354 -12.00 -24.78 47.68
C LYS A 354 -10.51 -24.67 47.34
N LYS A 355 -9.84 -23.70 47.91
CA LYS A 355 -8.40 -23.57 47.83
C LYS A 355 -7.68 -24.88 48.12
N GLY A 356 -6.72 -25.28 47.28
CA GLY A 356 -5.93 -26.50 47.40
C GLY A 356 -6.61 -27.79 46.90
N GLN A 357 -7.84 -27.71 46.41
CA GLN A 357 -8.52 -28.86 45.79
C GLN A 357 -8.17 -29.03 44.32
N THR A 358 -8.24 -30.27 43.84
CA THR A 358 -8.12 -30.61 42.41
C THR A 358 -9.46 -30.98 41.84
N LEU A 359 -9.85 -30.42 40.70
CA LEU A 359 -11.07 -30.73 39.97
C LEU A 359 -10.74 -31.52 38.70
N GLY A 360 -11.31 -32.73 38.59
CA GLY A 360 -11.28 -33.50 37.34
C GLY A 360 -12.54 -33.25 36.50
N ILE A 361 -12.38 -32.83 35.26
CA ILE A 361 -13.50 -32.60 34.32
C ILE A 361 -13.45 -33.64 33.21
N ILE A 362 -14.47 -34.50 33.17
CA ILE A 362 -14.59 -35.61 32.23
C ILE A 362 -15.81 -35.39 31.31
N GLY A 363 -15.70 -35.72 30.06
CA GLY A 363 -16.80 -35.62 29.11
C GLY A 363 -16.38 -35.90 27.68
N ARG A 364 -17.34 -36.09 26.77
CA ARG A 364 -17.11 -36.32 25.34
C ARG A 364 -16.50 -35.09 24.69
N THR A 365 -15.90 -35.28 23.52
CA THR A 365 -15.45 -34.14 22.66
C THR A 365 -16.65 -33.24 22.36
N GLY A 366 -16.46 -31.94 22.47
CA GLY A 366 -17.52 -30.92 22.26
C GLY A 366 -18.42 -30.66 23.49
N SER A 367 -18.17 -31.28 24.67
CA SER A 367 -19.00 -31.08 25.87
C SER A 367 -18.71 -29.80 26.66
N GLY A 368 -17.92 -28.88 26.16
CA GLY A 368 -17.66 -27.57 26.78
C GLY A 368 -16.53 -27.54 27.83
N LYS A 369 -15.71 -28.60 27.99
CA LYS A 369 -14.59 -28.62 28.96
C LYS A 369 -13.61 -27.46 28.79
N SER A 370 -13.09 -27.31 27.58
CA SER A 370 -12.15 -26.21 27.24
C SER A 370 -12.82 -24.85 27.32
N THR A 371 -14.14 -24.77 27.06
CA THR A 371 -14.91 -23.54 27.21
C THR A 371 -14.89 -23.05 28.65
N LEU A 372 -15.12 -23.94 29.61
CA LEU A 372 -15.11 -23.59 31.03
C LEU A 372 -13.73 -23.01 31.44
N VAL A 373 -12.64 -23.65 31.02
CA VAL A 373 -11.29 -23.19 31.32
C VAL A 373 -10.99 -21.82 30.67
N ASN A 374 -11.43 -21.64 29.42
CA ASN A 374 -11.27 -20.35 28.71
C ASN A 374 -12.06 -19.21 29.38
N LEU A 375 -13.21 -19.51 29.99
CA LEU A 375 -13.98 -18.51 30.74
C LEU A 375 -13.28 -18.12 32.05
N LEU A 376 -12.62 -19.07 32.73
CA LEU A 376 -11.81 -18.82 33.94
C LEU A 376 -10.59 -17.92 33.64
N LEU A 377 -10.06 -17.95 32.40
CA LEU A 377 -8.99 -17.04 31.93
C LEU A 377 -9.56 -15.70 31.41
N HIS A 378 -10.86 -15.51 31.49
CA HIS A 378 -11.57 -14.36 30.91
C HIS A 378 -11.14 -14.10 29.45
N LEU A 379 -11.12 -15.19 28.64
CA LEU A 379 -10.84 -15.10 27.20
C LEU A 379 -12.10 -14.82 26.37
N TYR A 380 -13.27 -14.96 26.99
CA TYR A 380 -14.58 -14.58 26.49
C TYR A 380 -15.33 -13.84 27.59
N ASN A 381 -16.23 -12.93 27.21
CA ASN A 381 -17.06 -12.20 28.15
C ASN A 381 -18.00 -13.16 28.90
N VAL A 382 -18.11 -12.96 30.20
CA VAL A 382 -19.00 -13.66 31.11
C VAL A 382 -19.96 -12.62 31.72
N GLU A 383 -21.20 -13.03 31.97
CA GLU A 383 -22.14 -12.19 32.70
C GLU A 383 -21.68 -11.98 34.16
N ASP A 384 -21.96 -10.80 34.70
CA ASP A 384 -21.63 -10.48 36.08
C ASP A 384 -22.33 -11.48 37.07
N GLY A 385 -21.64 -11.80 38.14
CA GLY A 385 -22.18 -12.69 39.16
C GLY A 385 -22.15 -14.18 38.84
N LYS A 386 -21.46 -14.59 37.75
CA LYS A 386 -21.41 -16.00 37.37
C LYS A 386 -20.14 -16.73 37.84
N ILE A 387 -18.99 -16.05 37.83
CA ILE A 387 -17.72 -16.63 38.25
C ILE A 387 -17.07 -15.74 39.29
N PHE A 388 -16.73 -16.32 40.43
CA PHE A 388 -16.03 -15.63 41.51
C PHE A 388 -14.72 -16.36 41.83
N ILE A 389 -13.68 -15.62 42.10
CA ILE A 389 -12.40 -16.13 42.60
C ILE A 389 -12.04 -15.33 43.85
N ASN A 390 -11.86 -16.03 44.99
CA ASN A 390 -11.63 -15.43 46.29
C ASN A 390 -12.70 -14.38 46.66
N GLY A 391 -13.97 -14.58 46.25
CA GLY A 391 -15.09 -13.68 46.52
C GLY A 391 -15.21 -12.51 45.55
N TYR A 392 -14.24 -12.26 44.68
CA TYR A 392 -14.29 -11.23 43.66
C TYR A 392 -14.88 -11.75 42.36
N ASP A 393 -15.81 -11.02 41.76
CA ASP A 393 -16.33 -11.32 40.42
C ASP A 393 -15.18 -11.26 39.39
N ILE A 394 -15.12 -12.21 38.46
CA ILE A 394 -14.07 -12.31 37.45
C ILE A 394 -13.96 -11.05 36.58
N ASN A 395 -15.08 -10.37 36.33
CA ASN A 395 -15.15 -9.12 35.56
C ASN A 395 -14.54 -7.92 36.31
N ARG A 396 -14.35 -8.01 37.62
CA ARG A 396 -13.76 -6.97 38.47
C ARG A 396 -12.30 -7.25 38.85
N ILE A 397 -11.80 -8.44 38.52
CA ILE A 397 -10.38 -8.78 38.74
C ILE A 397 -9.55 -8.17 37.57
N PRO A 398 -8.48 -7.41 37.84
CA PRO A 398 -7.60 -6.91 36.77
C PRO A 398 -7.12 -8.08 35.89
N LEU A 399 -7.26 -7.97 34.58
CA LEU A 399 -6.86 -9.01 33.62
C LEU A 399 -5.41 -9.45 33.81
N LYS A 400 -4.54 -8.51 34.18
CA LYS A 400 -3.13 -8.80 34.48
C LYS A 400 -3.03 -9.74 35.69
N THR A 401 -3.66 -9.38 36.81
CA THR A 401 -3.66 -10.20 38.04
C THR A 401 -4.23 -11.59 37.78
N LEU A 402 -5.36 -11.65 37.06
CA LEU A 402 -6.02 -12.90 36.73
C LEU A 402 -5.11 -13.84 35.91
N ARG A 403 -4.50 -13.34 34.85
CA ARG A 403 -3.72 -14.16 33.91
C ARG A 403 -2.30 -14.47 34.42
N GLU A 404 -1.67 -13.59 35.19
CA GLU A 404 -0.39 -13.88 35.84
C GLU A 404 -0.52 -14.89 36.99
N GLY A 405 -1.69 -14.94 37.63
CA GLY A 405 -1.95 -15.85 38.73
C GLY A 405 -2.43 -17.25 38.31
N ILE A 406 -2.69 -17.48 37.03
CA ILE A 406 -3.18 -18.77 36.51
C ILE A 406 -2.17 -19.37 35.53
N GLY A 407 -1.56 -20.52 35.93
CA GLY A 407 -0.76 -21.31 34.97
C GLY A 407 -1.69 -22.09 34.03
N PHE A 408 -1.58 -21.83 32.72
CA PHE A 408 -2.42 -22.46 31.70
C PHE A 408 -1.60 -23.28 30.72
N VAL A 409 -2.01 -24.55 30.53
CA VAL A 409 -1.45 -25.43 29.49
C VAL A 409 -2.52 -25.70 28.45
N PRO A 410 -2.41 -25.14 27.22
CA PRO A 410 -3.41 -25.37 26.17
C PRO A 410 -3.33 -26.80 25.62
N GLN A 411 -4.42 -27.26 24.99
CA GLN A 411 -4.47 -28.58 24.35
C GLN A 411 -3.52 -28.68 23.15
N GLU A 412 -3.40 -27.61 22.37
CA GLU A 412 -2.44 -27.48 21.28
C GLU A 412 -1.26 -26.64 21.77
N ALA A 413 -0.11 -27.29 21.96
CA ALA A 413 1.10 -26.61 22.34
C ALA A 413 1.64 -25.78 21.15
N PHE A 414 1.90 -24.50 21.39
CA PHE A 414 2.54 -23.61 20.41
C PHE A 414 3.85 -23.10 20.99
N LEU A 415 4.94 -23.28 20.22
CA LEU A 415 6.25 -22.74 20.56
C LEU A 415 6.59 -21.60 19.61
N PHE A 416 7.00 -20.48 20.16
CA PHE A 416 7.52 -19.37 19.38
C PHE A 416 8.88 -19.74 18.74
N SER A 417 9.20 -19.15 17.59
CA SER A 417 10.46 -19.35 16.89
C SER A 417 11.60 -18.60 17.59
N THR A 418 11.91 -19.04 18.81
CA THR A 418 12.93 -18.48 19.69
C THR A 418 13.64 -19.61 20.43
N THR A 419 14.54 -19.28 21.37
CA THR A 419 15.25 -20.30 22.17
C THR A 419 14.28 -21.02 23.13
N VAL A 420 14.66 -22.25 23.57
CA VAL A 420 13.88 -23.00 24.57
C VAL A 420 13.77 -22.21 25.89
N ALA A 421 14.80 -21.46 26.24
CA ALA A 421 14.82 -20.64 27.46
C ALA A 421 13.87 -19.42 27.40
N GLU A 422 13.53 -18.96 26.20
CA GLU A 422 12.62 -17.83 25.97
C GLU A 422 11.16 -18.27 25.74
N ASN A 423 10.92 -19.57 25.45
CA ASN A 423 9.60 -20.19 25.39
C ASN A 423 9.12 -20.62 26.79
#